data_9178e17823003483c90b19364c817498
#
_entry.id   9178e17823003483c90b19364c817498
#
_cell.length_a   1.000
_cell.length_b   1.000
_cell.length_c   1.000
_cell.angle_alpha   90.00
_cell.angle_beta   90.00
_cell.angle_gamma   90.00
#
_symmetry.space_group_name_H-M   'P 1'
#
loop_
_entity.id
_entity.type
_entity.pdbx_description
1 polymer ?
#
loop_
_entity_poly.entity_id
_entity_poly.type
_entity_poly.pdbx_seq_one_letter_code
_entity_poly.pdbx_strand_id
1 'polypeptide(L)'
;MVFAGRASRALGEDIASRLGMELGEMQVKSFANGEIYARFMDSIRGADVFLVQSTCSTYDNGAQSVNDSLVELLLMVNAAKLASARRITAVMPWYGYSRQDKKSAPREPITAKMIADVLQTVGVDRVLTMDLHAGQVQGFFNIPVDHMTAVPILVRYFKDLAELEGERLVVVSPDSTSTMSQSGESAFNPTPVA
;
A
#
# COMPACT_ATOMS: atom_id res chain seq x y z
N MET A 1 -8.02 3.07 -15.43
CA MET A 1 -9.20 2.86 -14.56
C MET A 1 -8.72 2.57 -13.14
N VAL A 2 -9.39 3.07 -12.13
CA VAL A 2 -9.06 2.85 -10.71
C VAL A 2 -10.17 2.01 -10.08
N PHE A 3 -9.81 0.97 -9.36
CA PHE A 3 -10.70 0.12 -8.58
C PHE A 3 -10.15 -0.04 -7.17
N ALA A 4 -11.01 -0.35 -6.21
CA ALA A 4 -10.58 -0.55 -4.84
C ALA A 4 -11.21 -1.81 -4.24
N GLY A 5 -10.41 -2.52 -3.46
CA GLY A 5 -10.92 -3.58 -2.60
C GLY A 5 -11.58 -3.01 -1.34
N ARG A 6 -12.19 -3.89 -0.57
CA ARG A 6 -12.99 -3.52 0.60
C ARG A 6 -12.19 -2.79 1.67
N ALA A 7 -10.92 -3.19 1.87
CA ALA A 7 -10.05 -2.55 2.87
C ALA A 7 -9.63 -1.11 2.50
N SER A 8 -9.84 -0.69 1.26
CA SER A 8 -9.35 0.62 0.77
C SER A 8 -10.39 1.37 -0.06
N ARG A 9 -11.68 1.06 0.10
CA ARG A 9 -12.73 1.65 -0.74
C ARG A 9 -12.76 3.17 -0.63
N ALA A 10 -12.80 3.72 0.56
CA ALA A 10 -12.80 5.17 0.80
C ALA A 10 -11.56 5.85 0.20
N LEU A 11 -10.37 5.25 0.39
CA LEU A 11 -9.14 5.77 -0.23
C LEU A 11 -9.20 5.71 -1.76
N GLY A 12 -9.77 4.65 -2.33
CA GLY A 12 -9.94 4.52 -3.78
C GLY A 12 -10.87 5.59 -4.34
N GLU A 13 -11.97 5.89 -3.65
CA GLU A 13 -12.90 6.96 -3.98
C GLU A 13 -12.24 8.33 -3.95
N ASP A 14 -11.45 8.63 -2.91
CA ASP A 14 -10.69 9.87 -2.80
C ASP A 14 -9.64 10.01 -3.91
N ILE A 15 -8.91 8.93 -4.23
CA ILE A 15 -7.93 8.92 -5.32
C ILE A 15 -8.63 9.18 -6.67
N ALA A 16 -9.70 8.46 -6.97
CA ALA A 16 -10.44 8.61 -8.22
C ALA A 16 -10.99 10.05 -8.36
N SER A 17 -11.60 10.58 -7.31
CA SER A 17 -12.11 11.96 -7.27
C SER A 17 -11.02 13.00 -7.55
N ARG A 18 -9.83 12.86 -6.93
CA ARG A 18 -8.69 13.77 -7.16
C ARG A 18 -8.13 13.68 -8.58
N LEU A 19 -8.29 12.54 -9.22
CA LEU A 19 -7.90 12.34 -10.62
C LEU A 19 -9.00 12.78 -11.62
N GLY A 20 -10.13 13.29 -11.13
CA GLY A 20 -11.25 13.74 -11.97
C GLY A 20 -11.97 12.59 -12.66
N MET A 21 -12.00 11.39 -12.03
CA MET A 21 -12.66 10.20 -12.55
C MET A 21 -13.52 9.54 -11.47
N GLU A 22 -14.39 8.65 -11.88
CA GLU A 22 -15.16 7.81 -10.97
C GLU A 22 -14.37 6.54 -10.62
N LEU A 23 -14.58 6.03 -9.40
CA LEU A 23 -14.06 4.72 -9.01
C LEU A 23 -14.81 3.65 -9.81
N GLY A 24 -14.08 2.75 -10.46
CA GLY A 24 -14.66 1.65 -11.21
C GLY A 24 -15.44 0.69 -10.29
N GLU A 25 -16.52 0.15 -10.81
CA GLU A 25 -17.40 -0.72 -10.03
C GLU A 25 -16.86 -2.15 -9.99
N MET A 26 -16.73 -2.69 -8.77
CA MET A 26 -16.41 -4.08 -8.50
C MET A 26 -17.41 -4.69 -7.53
N GLN A 27 -17.85 -5.90 -7.83
CA GLN A 27 -18.54 -6.72 -6.86
C GLN A 27 -17.52 -7.57 -6.11
N VAL A 28 -17.36 -7.29 -4.82
CA VAL A 28 -16.53 -8.09 -3.91
C VAL A 28 -17.40 -8.55 -2.75
N LYS A 29 -17.41 -9.84 -2.46
CA LYS A 29 -18.18 -10.43 -1.35
C LYS A 29 -17.48 -11.64 -0.77
N SER A 30 -17.79 -11.98 0.47
CA SER A 30 -17.42 -13.25 1.09
C SER A 30 -18.61 -14.20 1.10
N PHE A 31 -18.35 -15.47 0.87
CA PHE A 31 -19.31 -16.54 1.08
C PHE A 31 -19.34 -16.96 2.57
N ALA A 32 -20.37 -17.73 2.95
CA ALA A 32 -20.53 -18.17 4.32
C ALA A 32 -19.38 -19.06 4.85
N ASN A 33 -18.66 -19.72 3.95
CA ASN A 33 -17.46 -20.50 4.26
C ASN A 33 -16.17 -19.71 4.34
N GLY A 34 -16.23 -18.35 4.13
CA GLY A 34 -15.08 -17.45 4.17
C GLY A 34 -14.38 -17.22 2.83
N GLU A 35 -14.75 -17.92 1.76
CA GLU A 35 -14.19 -17.68 0.43
C GLU A 35 -14.60 -16.30 -0.09
N ILE A 36 -13.68 -15.66 -0.83
CA ILE A 36 -13.90 -14.33 -1.39
C ILE A 36 -14.20 -14.45 -2.88
N TYR A 37 -15.15 -13.66 -3.35
CA TYR A 37 -15.50 -13.51 -4.75
C TYR A 37 -15.21 -12.07 -5.20
N ALA A 38 -14.58 -11.91 -6.36
CA ALA A 38 -14.31 -10.61 -6.98
C ALA A 38 -14.70 -10.61 -8.46
N ARG A 39 -15.40 -9.55 -8.91
CA ARG A 39 -15.82 -9.36 -10.30
C ARG A 39 -15.82 -7.89 -10.68
N PHE A 40 -15.21 -7.55 -11.81
CA PHE A 40 -15.37 -6.24 -12.44
C PHE A 40 -16.75 -6.14 -13.10
N MET A 41 -17.44 -5.02 -12.90
CA MET A 41 -18.75 -4.78 -13.49
C MET A 41 -18.60 -4.11 -14.86
N ASP A 42 -17.52 -3.37 -15.07
CA ASP A 42 -17.17 -2.72 -16.32
C ASP A 42 -16.18 -3.53 -17.15
N SER A 43 -16.14 -3.26 -18.47
CA SER A 43 -15.12 -3.83 -19.34
C SER A 43 -13.77 -3.16 -19.09
N ILE A 44 -12.78 -3.94 -18.70
CA ILE A 44 -11.39 -3.48 -18.45
C ILE A 44 -10.41 -3.94 -19.55
N ARG A 45 -10.93 -4.51 -20.63
CA ARG A 45 -10.10 -5.02 -21.72
C ARG A 45 -9.22 -3.92 -22.32
N GLY A 46 -7.92 -4.17 -22.36
CA GLY A 46 -6.94 -3.24 -22.90
C GLY A 46 -6.68 -1.99 -22.05
N ALA A 47 -7.32 -1.87 -20.88
CA ALA A 47 -7.12 -0.75 -19.98
C ALA A 47 -5.88 -0.92 -19.08
N ASP A 48 -5.31 0.19 -18.64
CA ASP A 48 -4.41 0.25 -17.50
C ASP A 48 -5.28 0.26 -16.24
N VAL A 49 -5.12 -0.75 -15.40
CA VAL A 49 -5.93 -0.99 -14.21
C VAL A 49 -5.09 -0.76 -12.96
N PHE A 50 -5.57 0.10 -12.07
CA PHE A 50 -5.00 0.37 -10.76
C PHE A 50 -5.93 -0.24 -9.71
N LEU A 51 -5.39 -1.16 -8.90
CA LEU A 51 -6.11 -1.86 -7.84
C LEU A 51 -5.63 -1.35 -6.50
N VAL A 52 -6.46 -0.55 -5.83
CA VAL A 52 -6.13 0.06 -4.53
C VAL A 52 -6.56 -0.89 -3.42
N GLN A 53 -5.60 -1.45 -2.70
CA GLN A 53 -5.86 -2.36 -1.58
C GLN A 53 -4.72 -2.36 -0.57
N SER A 54 -4.93 -1.77 0.58
CA SER A 54 -4.06 -1.95 1.74
C SER A 54 -4.21 -3.37 2.29
N THR A 55 -3.10 -4.09 2.41
CA THR A 55 -3.13 -5.44 2.98
C THR A 55 -2.94 -5.38 4.49
N CYS A 56 -3.92 -4.76 5.16
CA CYS A 56 -4.01 -4.60 6.60
C CYS A 56 -5.35 -5.13 7.12
N SER A 57 -5.46 -5.25 8.45
CA SER A 57 -6.75 -5.55 9.08
C SER A 57 -7.66 -4.33 9.03
N THR A 58 -8.96 -4.56 8.84
CA THR A 58 -10.01 -3.56 8.99
C THR A 58 -10.94 -3.95 10.12
N TYR A 59 -11.49 -2.97 10.82
CA TYR A 59 -12.36 -3.19 11.98
C TYR A 59 -13.80 -2.70 11.75
N ASP A 60 -14.04 -2.07 10.59
CA ASP A 60 -15.36 -1.56 10.20
C ASP A 60 -16.24 -2.68 9.63
N ASN A 61 -17.46 -2.33 9.22
CA ASN A 61 -18.48 -3.22 8.70
C ASN A 61 -17.93 -4.22 7.67
N GLY A 62 -17.67 -5.46 8.12
CA GLY A 62 -17.03 -6.50 7.33
C GLY A 62 -15.54 -6.65 7.65
N ALA A 63 -15.19 -6.70 8.95
CA ALA A 63 -13.82 -6.90 9.43
C ALA A 63 -13.05 -7.92 8.57
N GLN A 64 -11.95 -7.48 7.99
CA GLN A 64 -11.03 -8.31 7.22
C GLN A 64 -9.72 -8.46 7.98
N SER A 65 -9.14 -9.65 7.94
CA SER A 65 -7.77 -9.84 8.37
C SER A 65 -6.78 -9.37 7.30
N VAL A 66 -5.51 -9.28 7.65
CA VAL A 66 -4.40 -9.06 6.69
C VAL A 66 -4.46 -10.10 5.56
N ASN A 67 -4.78 -11.36 5.91
CA ASN A 67 -4.83 -12.46 4.95
C ASN A 67 -6.02 -12.32 3.99
N ASP A 68 -7.19 -11.92 4.49
CA ASP A 68 -8.37 -11.69 3.66
C ASP A 68 -8.11 -10.56 2.66
N SER A 69 -7.54 -9.43 3.12
CA SER A 69 -7.21 -8.30 2.27
C SER A 69 -6.18 -8.66 1.20
N LEU A 70 -5.21 -9.51 1.54
CA LEU A 70 -4.22 -10.01 0.59
C LEU A 70 -4.86 -10.94 -0.43
N VAL A 71 -5.62 -11.94 0.00
CA VAL A 71 -6.28 -12.90 -0.90
C VAL A 71 -7.26 -12.15 -1.82
N GLU A 72 -7.99 -11.18 -1.31
CA GLU A 72 -8.87 -10.32 -2.10
C GLU A 72 -8.10 -9.61 -3.23
N LEU A 73 -6.96 -8.99 -2.91
CA LEU A 73 -6.11 -8.36 -3.92
C LEU A 73 -5.65 -9.37 -4.99
N LEU A 74 -5.22 -10.56 -4.59
CA LEU A 74 -4.81 -11.61 -5.54
C LEU A 74 -5.94 -12.02 -6.49
N LEU A 75 -7.17 -12.14 -5.98
CA LEU A 75 -8.35 -12.43 -6.78
C LEU A 75 -8.68 -11.28 -7.75
N MET A 76 -8.59 -10.02 -7.30
CA MET A 76 -8.79 -8.84 -8.14
C MET A 76 -7.76 -8.81 -9.28
N VAL A 77 -6.48 -9.04 -8.98
CA VAL A 77 -5.41 -9.11 -9.98
C VAL A 77 -5.66 -10.22 -11.00
N ASN A 78 -6.00 -11.43 -10.53
CA ASN A 78 -6.26 -12.56 -11.41
C ASN A 78 -7.48 -12.31 -12.31
N ALA A 79 -8.55 -11.75 -11.75
CA ALA A 79 -9.73 -11.35 -12.53
C ALA A 79 -9.37 -10.30 -13.60
N ALA A 80 -8.54 -9.30 -13.27
CA ALA A 80 -8.10 -8.29 -14.21
C ALA A 80 -7.27 -8.90 -15.36
N LYS A 81 -6.35 -9.81 -15.03
CA LYS A 81 -5.54 -10.53 -16.03
C LYS A 81 -6.39 -11.35 -16.98
N LEU A 82 -7.33 -12.13 -16.43
CA LEU A 82 -8.24 -12.96 -17.24
C LEU A 82 -9.24 -12.11 -18.06
N ALA A 83 -9.57 -10.90 -17.62
CA ALA A 83 -10.37 -9.94 -18.37
C ALA A 83 -9.55 -9.15 -19.41
N SER A 84 -8.30 -9.50 -19.64
CA SER A 84 -7.39 -8.91 -20.65
C SER A 84 -7.09 -7.43 -20.39
N ALA A 85 -6.90 -7.02 -19.14
CA ALA A 85 -6.29 -5.74 -18.82
C ALA A 85 -4.91 -5.64 -19.49
N ARG A 86 -4.54 -4.45 -19.97
CA ARG A 86 -3.24 -4.22 -20.62
C ARG A 86 -2.11 -4.20 -19.61
N ARG A 87 -2.33 -3.59 -18.48
CA ARG A 87 -1.38 -3.48 -17.38
C ARG A 87 -2.12 -3.41 -16.05
N ILE A 88 -1.58 -4.09 -15.04
CA ILE A 88 -2.16 -4.17 -13.71
C ILE A 88 -1.18 -3.59 -12.70
N THR A 89 -1.54 -2.49 -12.08
CA THR A 89 -0.78 -1.86 -11.00
C THR A 89 -1.46 -2.14 -9.67
N ALA A 90 -0.77 -2.84 -8.77
CA ALA A 90 -1.22 -3.00 -7.39
C ALA A 90 -0.81 -1.76 -6.58
N VAL A 91 -1.79 -1.00 -6.13
CA VAL A 91 -1.58 0.16 -5.25
C VAL A 91 -1.83 -0.30 -3.81
N MET A 92 -0.73 -0.51 -3.11
CA MET A 92 -0.71 -1.09 -1.75
C MET A 92 -0.13 -0.08 -0.77
N PRO A 93 -0.89 0.91 -0.29
CA PRO A 93 -0.39 1.89 0.67
C PRO A 93 0.20 1.24 1.92
N TRP A 94 -0.40 0.12 2.37
CA TRP A 94 0.17 -0.76 3.38
C TRP A 94 0.51 -2.11 2.78
N TYR A 95 1.82 -2.44 2.76
CA TYR A 95 2.32 -3.75 2.33
C TYR A 95 2.38 -4.70 3.53
N GLY A 96 1.42 -5.59 3.63
CA GLY A 96 1.36 -6.59 4.69
C GLY A 96 2.58 -7.50 4.69
N TYR A 97 2.97 -7.99 5.87
CA TYR A 97 4.17 -8.81 6.07
C TYR A 97 5.51 -8.11 5.79
N SER A 98 5.53 -6.80 5.53
CA SER A 98 6.77 -6.06 5.24
C SER A 98 7.82 -6.16 6.35
N ARG A 99 7.40 -6.42 7.61
CA ARG A 99 8.29 -6.62 8.75
C ARG A 99 9.02 -7.97 8.75
N GLN A 100 8.57 -8.93 7.91
CA GLN A 100 9.19 -10.25 7.75
C GLN A 100 10.09 -10.25 6.50
N ASP A 101 10.99 -9.28 6.43
CA ASP A 101 11.90 -9.02 5.30
C ASP A 101 13.24 -9.75 5.39
N LYS A 102 13.50 -10.36 6.54
CA LYS A 102 14.73 -11.12 6.83
C LYS A 102 14.45 -12.26 7.81
N LYS A 103 15.37 -13.21 7.88
CA LYS A 103 15.36 -14.25 8.91
C LYS A 103 15.99 -13.71 10.19
N SER A 104 15.32 -13.83 11.30
CA SER A 104 15.82 -13.55 12.65
C SER A 104 16.34 -14.81 13.35
N ALA A 105 15.82 -15.99 12.93
CA ALA A 105 16.22 -17.29 13.42
C ALA A 105 16.31 -18.33 12.27
N PRO A 106 16.98 -19.47 12.49
CA PRO A 106 16.98 -20.57 11.51
C PRO A 106 15.56 -21.09 11.22
N ARG A 107 15.31 -21.48 9.96
CA ARG A 107 14.06 -22.09 9.49
C ARG A 107 12.86 -21.13 9.40
N GLU A 108 13.07 -19.83 9.57
CA GLU A 108 12.03 -18.82 9.31
C GLU A 108 11.87 -18.54 7.81
N PRO A 109 10.65 -18.22 7.35
CA PRO A 109 10.45 -17.71 6.00
C PRO A 109 10.91 -16.24 5.89
N ILE A 110 11.11 -15.77 4.66
CA ILE A 110 11.12 -14.35 4.33
C ILE A 110 9.77 -14.05 3.68
N THR A 111 8.75 -13.79 4.51
CA THR A 111 7.37 -13.72 4.04
C THR A 111 7.14 -12.52 3.11
N ALA A 112 7.81 -11.39 3.34
CA ALA A 112 7.74 -10.26 2.43
C ALA A 112 8.18 -10.62 0.99
N LYS A 113 9.21 -11.47 0.84
CA LYS A 113 9.64 -11.99 -0.47
C LYS A 113 8.60 -12.94 -1.07
N MET A 114 8.05 -13.85 -0.27
CA MET A 114 7.01 -14.77 -0.72
C MET A 114 5.80 -14.00 -1.27
N ILE A 115 5.33 -12.96 -0.59
CA ILE A 115 4.22 -12.13 -1.05
C ILE A 115 4.57 -11.42 -2.37
N ALA A 116 5.80 -10.91 -2.49
CA ALA A 116 6.26 -10.30 -3.74
C ALA A 116 6.21 -11.30 -4.91
N ASP A 117 6.64 -12.54 -4.69
CA ASP A 117 6.61 -13.59 -5.72
C ASP A 117 5.17 -13.97 -6.10
N VAL A 118 4.27 -14.10 -5.12
CA VAL A 118 2.87 -14.41 -5.37
C VAL A 118 2.19 -13.31 -6.19
N LEU A 119 2.39 -12.03 -5.83
CA LEU A 119 1.85 -10.89 -6.58
C LEU A 119 2.30 -10.91 -8.05
N GLN A 120 3.59 -11.16 -8.30
CA GLN A 120 4.12 -11.26 -9.65
C GLN A 120 3.54 -12.46 -10.41
N THR A 121 3.43 -13.60 -9.73
CA THR A 121 2.91 -14.85 -10.32
C THR A 121 1.45 -14.71 -10.77
N VAL A 122 0.60 -14.03 -9.98
CA VAL A 122 -0.81 -13.83 -10.35
C VAL A 122 -0.98 -12.79 -11.44
N GLY A 123 0.04 -11.95 -11.71
CA GLY A 123 0.08 -11.08 -12.88
C GLY A 123 0.09 -9.58 -12.59
N VAL A 124 0.60 -9.16 -11.46
CA VAL A 124 0.91 -7.74 -11.22
C VAL A 124 2.07 -7.32 -12.10
N ASP A 125 1.92 -6.21 -12.82
CA ASP A 125 2.96 -5.62 -13.68
C ASP A 125 3.74 -4.50 -12.99
N ARG A 126 3.19 -3.88 -11.95
CA ARG A 126 3.80 -2.79 -11.18
C ARG A 126 3.21 -2.75 -9.78
N VAL A 127 4.02 -2.42 -8.80
CA VAL A 127 3.57 -2.15 -7.42
C VAL A 127 3.80 -0.68 -7.10
N LEU A 128 2.81 -0.04 -6.49
CA LEU A 128 2.95 1.25 -5.82
C LEU A 128 2.68 1.05 -4.34
N THR A 129 3.61 1.45 -3.50
CA THR A 129 3.50 1.30 -2.05
C THR A 129 4.03 2.53 -1.33
N MET A 130 3.69 2.67 -0.04
CA MET A 130 4.09 3.81 0.78
C MET A 130 4.77 3.34 2.06
N ASP A 131 5.83 4.03 2.47
CA ASP A 131 6.53 3.85 3.75
C ASP A 131 6.79 2.37 4.10
N LEU A 132 7.45 1.65 3.20
CA LEU A 132 7.88 0.28 3.46
C LEU A 132 8.69 0.22 4.76
N HIS A 133 8.47 -0.83 5.54
CA HIS A 133 9.23 -1.08 6.77
C HIS A 133 10.76 -1.04 6.54
N ALA A 134 11.21 -1.53 5.38
CA ALA A 134 12.59 -1.50 4.97
C ALA A 134 12.68 -1.31 3.45
N GLY A 135 13.50 -0.38 2.99
CA GLY A 135 13.63 -0.05 1.57
C GLY A 135 14.09 -1.21 0.69
N GLN A 136 14.85 -2.16 1.26
CA GLN A 136 15.31 -3.36 0.54
C GLN A 136 14.17 -4.28 0.08
N VAL A 137 12.97 -4.19 0.63
CA VAL A 137 11.80 -4.96 0.17
C VAL A 137 11.52 -4.73 -1.31
N GLN A 138 11.85 -3.55 -1.84
CA GLN A 138 11.76 -3.27 -3.28
C GLN A 138 12.57 -4.26 -4.12
N GLY A 139 13.72 -4.71 -3.62
CA GLY A 139 14.58 -5.69 -4.28
C GLY A 139 14.00 -7.11 -4.34
N PHE A 140 12.87 -7.38 -3.69
CA PHE A 140 12.18 -8.67 -3.78
C PHE A 140 11.33 -8.82 -5.04
N PHE A 141 11.09 -7.71 -5.74
CA PHE A 141 10.31 -7.69 -6.97
C PHE A 141 11.22 -7.68 -8.19
N ASN A 142 10.81 -8.41 -9.24
CA ASN A 142 11.41 -8.34 -10.58
C ASN A 142 10.61 -7.42 -11.52
N ILE A 143 9.62 -6.74 -10.99
CA ILE A 143 8.77 -5.75 -11.66
C ILE A 143 9.00 -4.37 -11.03
N PRO A 144 8.67 -3.27 -11.72
CA PRO A 144 8.82 -1.93 -11.16
C PRO A 144 8.04 -1.76 -9.85
N VAL A 145 8.71 -1.13 -8.88
CA VAL A 145 8.12 -0.74 -7.59
C VAL A 145 8.28 0.76 -7.39
N ASP A 146 7.18 1.46 -7.23
CA ASP A 146 7.16 2.86 -6.85
C ASP A 146 7.00 2.93 -5.32
N HIS A 147 8.12 3.11 -4.63
CA HIS A 147 8.13 3.30 -3.18
C HIS A 147 8.00 4.78 -2.85
N MET A 148 6.83 5.18 -2.43
CA MET A 148 6.52 6.54 -2.02
C MET A 148 6.69 6.71 -0.51
N THR A 149 6.82 7.96 -0.07
CA THR A 149 6.88 8.30 1.35
C THR A 149 5.89 9.43 1.70
N ALA A 150 5.28 9.35 2.87
CA ALA A 150 4.43 10.39 3.42
C ALA A 150 5.22 11.56 4.04
N VAL A 151 6.54 11.42 4.20
CA VAL A 151 7.41 12.42 4.85
C VAL A 151 7.19 13.84 4.33
N PRO A 152 7.17 14.13 3.01
CA PRO A 152 6.97 15.49 2.52
C PRO A 152 5.61 16.10 2.95
N ILE A 153 4.57 15.26 3.05
CA ILE A 153 3.23 15.70 3.48
C ILE A 153 3.26 16.02 4.98
N LEU A 154 3.85 15.13 5.78
CA LEU A 154 3.99 15.31 7.22
C LEU A 154 4.86 16.54 7.55
N VAL A 155 5.98 16.72 6.85
CA VAL A 155 6.85 17.89 7.04
C VAL A 155 6.08 19.19 6.76
N ARG A 156 5.28 19.24 5.70
CA ARG A 156 4.45 20.42 5.40
C ARG A 156 3.45 20.68 6.53
N TYR A 157 2.71 19.67 6.94
CA TYR A 157 1.73 19.77 8.01
C TYR A 157 2.36 20.28 9.31
N PHE A 158 3.50 19.73 9.72
CA PHE A 158 4.18 20.13 10.95
C PHE A 158 4.85 21.50 10.85
N LYS A 159 5.27 21.95 9.67
CA LYS A 159 5.75 23.32 9.46
C LYS A 159 4.61 24.32 9.65
N ASP A 160 3.45 24.08 9.03
CA ASP A 160 2.27 24.92 9.20
C ASP A 160 1.83 24.97 10.66
N LEU A 161 1.88 23.84 11.37
CA LEU A 161 1.57 23.77 12.79
C LEU A 161 2.61 24.52 13.66
N ALA A 162 3.90 24.43 13.35
CA ALA A 162 4.96 25.14 14.06
C ALA A 162 4.84 26.68 13.91
N GLU A 163 4.41 27.15 12.76
CA GLU A 163 4.12 28.58 12.55
C GLU A 163 2.95 29.08 13.43
N LEU A 164 1.96 28.20 13.68
CA LEU A 164 0.80 28.53 14.54
C LEU A 164 1.13 28.45 16.04
N GLU A 165 1.90 27.45 16.46
CA GLU A 165 2.19 27.15 17.87
C GLU A 165 3.48 27.82 18.38
N GLY A 166 4.27 28.41 17.47
CA GLY A 166 5.56 29.00 17.78
C GLY A 166 6.62 27.94 18.13
N GLU A 167 7.71 28.35 18.83
CA GLU A 167 8.88 27.48 19.13
C GLU A 167 8.61 26.33 20.12
N ARG A 168 7.35 25.98 20.40
CA ARG A 168 6.97 24.94 21.35
C ARG A 168 6.84 23.55 20.74
N LEU A 169 7.02 23.39 19.42
CA LEU A 169 6.87 22.11 18.74
C LEU A 169 8.14 21.27 18.92
N VAL A 170 7.98 20.08 19.50
CA VAL A 170 9.05 19.07 19.63
C VAL A 170 8.61 17.82 18.87
N VAL A 171 9.44 17.35 17.95
CA VAL A 171 9.20 16.09 17.23
C VAL A 171 9.99 14.98 17.92
N VAL A 172 9.29 13.94 18.34
CA VAL A 172 9.90 12.77 19.00
C VAL A 172 9.70 11.54 18.15
N SER A 173 10.81 10.85 17.82
CA SER A 173 10.75 9.53 17.17
C SER A 173 10.66 8.44 18.25
N PRO A 174 9.74 7.45 18.12
CA PRO A 174 9.61 6.37 19.10
C PRO A 174 10.78 5.38 19.07
N ASP A 175 11.52 5.31 17.97
CA ASP A 175 12.72 4.47 17.84
C ASP A 175 13.71 5.06 16.82
N SER A 176 14.96 4.53 16.85
CA SER A 176 16.02 4.94 15.94
C SER A 176 15.93 4.28 14.54
N THR A 177 14.97 3.39 14.33
CA THR A 177 14.77 2.65 13.06
C THR A 177 13.75 3.32 12.16
N SER A 178 13.10 4.40 12.63
CA SER A 178 12.19 5.16 11.80
C SER A 178 12.91 5.73 10.57
N THR A 179 12.31 5.57 9.42
CA THR A 179 12.80 5.86 8.07
C THR A 179 13.34 7.28 7.83
N MET A 180 13.19 8.18 8.78
CA MET A 180 13.72 9.54 8.69
C MET A 180 15.26 9.61 8.72
N SER A 181 15.94 8.53 9.13
CA SER A 181 17.42 8.50 9.21
C SER A 181 18.11 8.05 7.93
N GLN A 182 17.40 7.57 6.92
CA GLN A 182 18.01 6.97 5.72
C GLN A 182 18.06 7.87 4.48
N SER A 183 17.28 8.91 4.42
CA SER A 183 17.44 9.94 3.40
C SER A 183 18.38 11.01 3.96
N GLY A 184 19.64 10.98 3.57
CA GLY A 184 20.72 11.89 4.03
C GLY A 184 20.51 13.39 3.74
N GLU A 185 19.27 13.84 3.68
CA GLU A 185 18.89 15.24 3.69
C GLU A 185 18.14 15.52 4.99
N SER A 186 18.87 16.05 5.97
CA SER A 186 18.32 16.65 7.16
C SER A 186 17.48 17.88 6.77
N ALA A 187 16.21 17.63 6.46
CA ALA A 187 15.26 18.72 6.25
C ALA A 187 14.90 19.43 7.57
N PHE A 188 15.41 18.93 8.69
CA PHE A 188 15.22 19.52 10.01
C PHE A 188 16.56 19.51 10.75
N ASN A 189 17.23 20.65 10.79
CA ASN A 189 18.39 20.89 11.62
C ASN A 189 17.89 21.55 12.92
N PRO A 190 17.72 20.80 14.05
CA PRO A 190 17.41 21.45 15.31
C PRO A 190 18.64 22.22 15.75
N THR A 191 18.54 23.53 15.78
CA THR A 191 19.56 24.37 16.44
C THR A 191 19.57 23.94 17.92
N PRO A 192 20.73 23.57 18.46
CA PRO A 192 20.82 23.24 19.88
C PRO A 192 20.50 24.50 20.67
N VAL A 193 19.51 24.39 21.55
CA VAL A 193 19.21 25.44 22.54
C VAL A 193 20.31 25.35 23.57
N ALA A 194 21.03 26.45 23.73
CA ALA A 194 22.05 26.65 24.76
C ALA A 194 21.41 26.82 26.15
#